data_820d43328811d1ebee226635afc1bcc8
#
_entry.id   820d43328811d1ebee226635afc1bcc8
#
_cell.length_a   1.000
_cell.length_b   1.000
_cell.length_c   1.000
_cell.angle_alpha   90.00
_cell.angle_beta   90.00
_cell.angle_gamma   90.00
#
_symmetry.space_group_name_H-M   'P 1'
#
loop_
_entity.id
_entity.type
_entity.pdbx_description
1 polymer ?
#
loop_
_entity_poly.entity_id
_entity_poly.type
_entity_poly.pdbx_seq_one_letter_code
_entity_poly.pdbx_strand_id
1 'polypeptide(L)'
;MPRIPPIAAKADMAPEHQYVFDQVMEVFGRVRGPFSMLLHSPRLAERLLPMVPFAREGLIVEPQLRQIAVLAMVREKDGNYVWAAQVDVARRVGLREAVIDLLRAKGDPAGLAEDERDIVVYARQLMRSNRVEQPVFDALLKRHGAQWLVELTTVANFYVALCGVVNAFDVAVPEGGDRFVS
;
A
#
# COMPACT_ATOMS: atom_id res chain seq x y z
N MET A 1 17.16 -13.76 -1.86
CA MET A 1 17.47 -13.06 -3.14
C MET A 1 16.21 -13.08 -3.99
N PRO A 2 15.89 -12.04 -4.75
CA PRO A 2 14.73 -12.07 -5.66
C PRO A 2 14.78 -13.27 -6.61
N ARG A 3 13.59 -13.86 -6.91
CA ARG A 3 13.46 -15.03 -7.78
C ARG A 3 13.83 -14.76 -9.25
N ILE A 4 13.70 -13.52 -9.68
CA ILE A 4 14.20 -13.01 -10.95
C ILE A 4 15.02 -11.73 -10.71
N PRO A 5 16.00 -11.40 -11.55
CA PRO A 5 16.75 -10.16 -11.42
C PRO A 5 15.82 -8.96 -11.47
N PRO A 6 15.90 -7.98 -10.52
CA PRO A 6 15.16 -6.76 -10.65
C PRO A 6 15.68 -5.91 -11.82
N ILE A 7 14.79 -5.22 -12.51
CA ILE A 7 15.19 -4.14 -13.42
C ILE A 7 15.73 -3.00 -12.56
N ALA A 8 17.04 -2.78 -12.61
CA ALA A 8 17.74 -1.78 -11.78
C ALA A 8 18.30 -0.62 -12.60
N ALA A 9 18.58 -0.84 -13.88
CA ALA A 9 19.09 0.15 -14.80
C ALA A 9 18.23 0.22 -16.07
N LYS A 10 18.22 1.38 -16.70
CA LYS A 10 17.51 1.61 -17.96
C LYS A 10 17.96 0.66 -19.08
N ALA A 11 19.25 0.32 -19.08
CA ALA A 11 19.84 -0.62 -20.03
C ALA A 11 19.36 -2.07 -19.88
N ASP A 12 18.74 -2.42 -18.75
CA ASP A 12 18.15 -3.75 -18.55
C ASP A 12 16.85 -3.94 -19.36
N MET A 13 16.36 -2.88 -20.01
CA MET A 13 15.12 -2.87 -20.78
C MET A 13 15.39 -2.72 -22.29
N ALA A 14 14.48 -3.29 -23.10
CA ALA A 14 14.48 -3.04 -24.55
C ALA A 14 14.36 -1.54 -24.85
N PRO A 15 15.11 -0.99 -25.83
CA PRO A 15 15.18 0.44 -26.11
C PRO A 15 13.81 1.12 -26.24
N GLU A 16 12.87 0.48 -26.92
CA GLU A 16 11.51 0.98 -27.15
C GLU A 16 10.65 1.12 -25.89
N HIS A 17 11.07 0.53 -24.76
CA HIS A 17 10.37 0.57 -23.49
C HIS A 17 11.11 1.35 -22.40
N GLN A 18 12.29 1.87 -22.69
CA GLN A 18 13.10 2.60 -21.71
C GLN A 18 12.43 3.88 -21.17
N TYR A 19 11.50 4.45 -21.91
CA TYR A 19 10.72 5.62 -21.44
C TYR A 19 9.90 5.31 -20.17
N VAL A 20 9.46 4.05 -19.99
CA VAL A 20 8.71 3.66 -18.78
C VAL A 20 9.63 3.67 -17.55
N PHE A 21 10.91 3.31 -17.72
CA PHE A 21 11.90 3.44 -16.65
C PHE A 21 12.04 4.90 -16.21
N ASP A 22 12.12 5.83 -17.17
CA ASP A 22 12.22 7.26 -16.87
C ASP A 22 10.98 7.75 -16.12
N GLN A 23 9.77 7.34 -16.51
CA GLN A 23 8.53 7.65 -15.80
C GLN A 23 8.55 7.14 -14.34
N VAL A 24 9.05 5.93 -14.09
CA VAL A 24 9.21 5.41 -12.73
C VAL A 24 10.21 6.24 -11.94
N MET A 25 11.30 6.67 -12.56
CA MET A 25 12.29 7.56 -11.95
C MET A 25 11.69 8.93 -11.60
N GLU A 26 10.84 9.50 -12.43
CA GLU A 26 10.14 10.76 -12.14
C GLU A 26 9.24 10.66 -10.91
N VAL A 27 8.51 9.56 -10.76
CA VAL A 27 7.57 9.35 -9.63
C VAL A 27 8.29 9.04 -8.31
N PHE A 28 9.39 8.28 -8.35
CA PHE A 28 10.02 7.74 -7.13
C PHE A 28 11.45 8.24 -6.88
N GLY A 29 12.11 8.87 -7.86
CA GLY A 29 13.54 9.20 -7.83
C GLY A 29 14.47 7.97 -7.90
N ARG A 30 13.90 6.77 -8.05
CA ARG A 30 14.62 5.47 -8.07
C ARG A 30 13.72 4.35 -8.55
N VAL A 31 14.33 3.30 -9.11
CA VAL A 31 13.62 2.05 -9.46
C VAL A 31 13.96 0.98 -8.43
N ARG A 32 12.96 0.54 -7.65
CA ARG A 32 13.07 -0.54 -6.67
C ARG A 32 11.70 -1.09 -6.27
N GLY A 33 11.71 -2.19 -5.52
CA GLY A 33 10.48 -2.79 -4.98
C GLY A 33 9.56 -3.30 -6.07
N PRO A 34 8.25 -3.10 -5.94
CA PRO A 34 7.30 -3.66 -6.90
C PRO A 34 7.54 -3.16 -8.33
N PHE A 35 7.96 -1.92 -8.53
CA PHE A 35 8.20 -1.40 -9.87
C PHE A 35 9.45 -1.97 -10.53
N SER A 36 10.48 -2.41 -9.79
CA SER A 36 11.61 -3.12 -10.38
C SER A 36 11.21 -4.51 -10.92
N MET A 37 10.10 -5.08 -10.44
CA MET A 37 9.50 -6.31 -10.99
C MET A 37 8.51 -6.01 -12.11
N LEU A 38 7.64 -5.01 -11.92
CA LEU A 38 6.63 -4.61 -12.92
C LEU A 38 7.25 -4.17 -14.25
N LEU A 39 8.46 -3.62 -14.24
CA LEU A 39 9.19 -3.22 -15.45
C LEU A 39 9.57 -4.40 -16.36
N HIS A 40 9.50 -5.66 -15.90
CA HIS A 40 9.55 -6.83 -16.79
C HIS A 40 8.33 -6.89 -17.74
N SER A 41 7.26 -6.16 -17.41
CA SER A 41 6.10 -5.93 -18.27
C SER A 41 5.86 -4.43 -18.39
N PRO A 42 6.62 -3.71 -19.25
CA PRO A 42 6.61 -2.25 -19.30
C PRO A 42 5.21 -1.66 -19.52
N ARG A 43 4.42 -2.28 -20.39
CA ARG A 43 3.04 -1.87 -20.68
C ARG A 43 2.13 -1.94 -19.43
N LEU A 44 2.35 -2.95 -18.57
CA LEU A 44 1.62 -3.07 -17.29
C LEU A 44 2.10 -2.01 -16.30
N ALA A 45 3.42 -1.85 -16.16
CA ALA A 45 4.01 -0.82 -15.28
C ALA A 45 3.49 0.58 -15.64
N GLU A 46 3.48 0.94 -16.93
CA GLU A 46 2.95 2.21 -17.43
C GLU A 46 1.48 2.46 -17.04
N ARG A 47 0.64 1.41 -17.03
CA ARG A 47 -0.78 1.54 -16.65
C ARG A 47 -1.00 1.64 -15.14
N LEU A 48 -0.14 1.03 -14.34
CA LEU A 48 -0.25 1.06 -12.89
C LEU A 48 0.41 2.29 -12.25
N LEU A 49 1.45 2.83 -12.90
CA LEU A 49 2.24 3.94 -12.35
C LEU A 49 1.41 5.18 -11.98
N PRO A 50 0.45 5.64 -12.79
CA PRO A 50 -0.39 6.81 -12.47
C PRO A 50 -1.21 6.66 -11.19
N MET A 51 -1.49 5.43 -10.75
CA MET A 51 -2.18 5.19 -9.47
C MET A 51 -1.36 5.65 -8.27
N VAL A 52 -0.04 5.72 -8.38
CA VAL A 52 0.83 6.09 -7.24
C VAL A 52 0.68 7.58 -6.86
N PRO A 53 0.89 8.56 -7.75
CA PRO A 53 0.66 9.96 -7.44
C PRO A 53 -0.82 10.23 -7.14
N PHE A 54 -1.77 9.61 -7.86
CA PHE A 54 -3.19 9.74 -7.57
C PHE A 54 -3.55 9.28 -6.15
N ALA A 55 -3.01 8.14 -5.71
CA ALA A 55 -3.19 7.64 -4.36
C ALA A 55 -2.58 8.54 -3.27
N ARG A 56 -1.61 9.38 -3.61
CA ARG A 56 -0.98 10.32 -2.66
C ARG A 56 -1.74 11.63 -2.53
N GLU A 57 -2.25 12.17 -3.62
CA GLU A 57 -2.68 13.58 -3.71
C GLU A 57 -4.06 13.77 -4.36
N GLY A 58 -4.59 12.75 -5.06
CA GLY A 58 -5.80 12.84 -5.85
C GLY A 58 -7.09 12.37 -5.18
N LEU A 59 -7.02 11.89 -3.94
CA LEU A 59 -8.16 11.30 -3.22
C LEU A 59 -8.81 12.29 -2.27
N ILE A 60 -10.13 12.12 -2.05
CA ILE A 60 -10.84 12.88 -1.00
C ILE A 60 -10.62 12.28 0.39
N VAL A 61 -10.05 11.08 0.48
CA VAL A 61 -9.76 10.39 1.75
C VAL A 61 -8.61 11.07 2.48
N GLU A 62 -8.83 11.44 3.72
CA GLU A 62 -7.83 12.09 4.57
C GLU A 62 -6.55 11.25 4.67
N PRO A 63 -5.36 11.85 4.51
CA PRO A 63 -4.11 11.10 4.41
C PRO A 63 -3.84 10.14 5.58
N GLN A 64 -4.19 10.52 6.81
CA GLN A 64 -3.98 9.66 7.97
C GLN A 64 -4.93 8.45 7.95
N LEU A 65 -6.23 8.66 7.67
CA LEU A 65 -7.22 7.59 7.61
C LEU A 65 -6.90 6.61 6.48
N ARG A 66 -6.50 7.14 5.32
CA ARG A 66 -5.99 6.31 4.21
C ARG A 66 -4.83 5.42 4.65
N GLN A 67 -3.83 5.98 5.36
CA GLN A 67 -2.68 5.21 5.80
C GLN A 67 -3.04 4.14 6.84
N ILE A 68 -4.03 4.36 7.69
CA ILE A 68 -4.55 3.33 8.59
C ILE A 68 -5.08 2.14 7.77
N ALA A 69 -5.91 2.38 6.76
CA ALA A 69 -6.45 1.32 5.92
C ALA A 69 -5.34 0.57 5.17
N VAL A 70 -4.42 1.31 4.54
CA VAL A 70 -3.29 0.73 3.80
C VAL A 70 -2.42 -0.15 4.71
N LEU A 71 -2.00 0.37 5.87
CA LEU A 71 -1.16 -0.38 6.80
C LEU A 71 -1.89 -1.61 7.38
N ALA A 72 -3.17 -1.47 7.73
CA ALA A 72 -3.96 -2.59 8.24
C ALA A 72 -4.06 -3.72 7.20
N MET A 73 -4.39 -3.40 5.94
CA MET A 73 -4.51 -4.40 4.86
C MET A 73 -3.17 -5.04 4.51
N VAL A 74 -2.12 -4.23 4.37
CA VAL A 74 -0.75 -4.69 4.08
C VAL A 74 -0.24 -5.63 5.17
N ARG A 75 -0.54 -5.33 6.44
CA ARG A 75 -0.16 -6.17 7.58
C ARG A 75 -0.90 -7.51 7.58
N GLU A 76 -2.17 -7.55 7.20
CA GLU A 76 -2.93 -8.82 7.08
C GLU A 76 -2.38 -9.72 5.96
N LYS A 77 -1.71 -9.16 4.95
CA LYS A 77 -1.08 -9.87 3.82
C LYS A 77 0.42 -10.07 3.98
N ASP A 78 0.97 -9.82 5.17
CA ASP A 78 2.39 -9.97 5.49
C ASP A 78 3.33 -9.31 4.46
N GLY A 79 2.93 -8.14 3.99
CA GLY A 79 3.62 -7.37 2.96
C GLY A 79 4.75 -6.50 3.52
N ASN A 80 5.81 -7.09 4.11
CA ASN A 80 6.89 -6.37 4.79
C ASN A 80 7.54 -5.27 3.95
N TYR A 81 7.75 -5.48 2.64
CA TYR A 81 8.32 -4.45 1.79
C TYR A 81 7.43 -3.20 1.68
N VAL A 82 6.14 -3.44 1.39
CA VAL A 82 5.17 -2.34 1.24
C VAL A 82 4.91 -1.69 2.60
N TRP A 83 4.85 -2.48 3.68
CA TRP A 83 4.78 -1.98 5.05
C TRP A 83 5.91 -0.97 5.34
N ALA A 84 7.17 -1.34 5.13
CA ALA A 84 8.32 -0.45 5.37
C ALA A 84 8.17 0.88 4.64
N ALA A 85 7.78 0.83 3.35
CA ALA A 85 7.58 2.03 2.55
C ALA A 85 6.39 2.88 3.04
N GLN A 86 5.30 2.24 3.49
CA GLN A 86 4.08 2.94 3.90
C GLN A 86 4.14 3.46 5.35
N VAL A 87 4.92 2.85 6.23
CA VAL A 87 5.20 3.41 7.57
C VAL A 87 5.90 4.77 7.44
N ASP A 88 6.87 4.90 6.54
CA ASP A 88 7.52 6.19 6.29
C ASP A 88 6.52 7.25 5.79
N VAL A 89 5.55 6.85 4.96
CA VAL A 89 4.47 7.75 4.51
C VAL A 89 3.55 8.11 5.68
N ALA A 90 3.15 7.12 6.49
CA ALA A 90 2.29 7.31 7.65
C ALA A 90 2.87 8.34 8.64
N ARG A 91 4.17 8.22 8.93
CA ARG A 91 4.88 9.19 9.79
C ARG A 91 4.89 10.60 9.18
N ARG A 92 5.13 10.73 7.86
CA ARG A 92 5.11 12.03 7.17
C ARG A 92 3.75 12.71 7.18
N VAL A 93 2.66 11.96 7.13
CA VAL A 93 1.30 12.53 7.24
C VAL A 93 0.84 12.71 8.68
N GLY A 94 1.72 12.46 9.66
CA GLY A 94 1.47 12.69 11.08
C GLY A 94 0.62 11.61 11.76
N LEU A 95 0.58 10.38 11.22
CA LEU A 95 -0.06 9.27 11.92
C LEU A 95 0.70 8.95 13.22
N ARG A 96 -0.03 8.83 14.33
CA ARG A 96 0.55 8.56 15.66
C ARG A 96 1.29 7.21 15.68
N GLU A 97 2.48 7.18 16.29
CA GLU A 97 3.28 5.95 16.38
C GLU A 97 2.52 4.82 17.12
N ALA A 98 1.73 5.18 18.14
CA ALA A 98 0.90 4.19 18.84
C ALA A 98 -0.11 3.48 17.93
N VAL A 99 -0.63 4.14 16.88
CA VAL A 99 -1.50 3.52 15.89
C VAL A 99 -0.69 2.59 14.98
N ILE A 100 0.50 3.03 14.54
CA ILE A 100 1.41 2.20 13.73
C ILE A 100 1.80 0.93 14.50
N ASP A 101 2.15 1.05 15.77
CA ASP A 101 2.50 -0.08 16.63
C ASP A 101 1.34 -1.06 16.84
N LEU A 102 0.13 -0.53 17.06
CA LEU A 102 -1.07 -1.34 17.15
C LEU A 102 -1.31 -2.14 15.86
N LEU A 103 -1.17 -1.50 14.70
CA LEU A 103 -1.32 -2.16 13.40
C LEU A 103 -0.22 -3.20 13.18
N ARG A 104 1.04 -2.89 13.53
CA ARG A 104 2.18 -3.82 13.46
C ARG A 104 1.93 -5.08 14.26
N ALA A 105 1.44 -4.93 15.48
CA ALA A 105 1.12 -6.02 16.40
C ALA A 105 -0.19 -6.77 16.07
N LYS A 106 -0.98 -6.32 15.08
CA LYS A 106 -2.38 -6.75 14.88
C LYS A 106 -3.22 -6.62 16.15
N GLY A 107 -2.94 -5.58 16.97
CA GLY A 107 -3.58 -5.32 18.27
C GLY A 107 -5.07 -5.00 18.16
N ASP A 108 -5.76 -5.01 19.30
CA ASP A 108 -7.19 -4.66 19.38
C ASP A 108 -7.40 -3.16 19.13
N PRO A 109 -8.21 -2.75 18.14
CA PRO A 109 -8.45 -1.35 17.82
C PRO A 109 -9.44 -0.66 18.77
N ALA A 110 -10.00 -1.33 19.78
CA ALA A 110 -11.06 -0.79 20.64
C ALA A 110 -10.70 0.55 21.33
N GLY A 111 -9.41 0.79 21.57
CA GLY A 111 -8.91 2.04 22.18
C GLY A 111 -8.63 3.18 21.20
N LEU A 112 -8.84 2.98 19.91
CA LEU A 112 -8.66 4.03 18.90
C LEU A 112 -9.88 4.96 18.83
N ALA A 113 -9.71 6.13 18.19
CA ALA A 113 -10.84 6.97 17.82
C ALA A 113 -11.80 6.20 16.90
N GLU A 114 -13.07 6.59 16.89
CA GLU A 114 -14.14 5.84 16.21
C GLU A 114 -13.82 5.55 14.74
N ASP A 115 -13.39 6.57 13.98
CA ASP A 115 -13.02 6.42 12.57
C ASP A 115 -11.84 5.48 12.38
N GLU A 116 -10.80 5.66 13.18
CA GLU A 116 -9.60 4.81 13.10
C GLU A 116 -9.94 3.34 13.38
N ARG A 117 -10.74 3.09 14.43
CA ARG A 117 -11.21 1.77 14.83
C ARG A 117 -12.01 1.11 13.71
N ASP A 118 -13.00 1.81 13.18
CA ASP A 118 -13.93 1.28 12.17
C ASP A 118 -13.17 0.98 10.87
N ILE A 119 -12.20 1.81 10.48
CA ILE A 119 -11.32 1.56 9.32
C ILE A 119 -10.45 0.32 9.54
N VAL A 120 -9.87 0.14 10.74
CA VAL A 120 -9.07 -1.06 11.05
C VAL A 120 -9.92 -2.32 10.98
N VAL A 121 -11.13 -2.29 11.55
CA VAL A 121 -12.07 -3.41 11.50
C VAL A 121 -12.47 -3.72 10.05
N TYR A 122 -12.86 -2.69 9.28
CA TYR A 122 -13.18 -2.79 7.86
C TYR A 122 -12.05 -3.45 7.06
N ALA A 123 -10.84 -2.94 7.20
CA ALA A 123 -9.66 -3.43 6.50
C ALA A 123 -9.36 -4.91 6.82
N ARG A 124 -9.43 -5.28 8.10
CA ARG A 124 -9.19 -6.65 8.57
C ARG A 124 -10.25 -7.62 8.07
N GLN A 125 -11.52 -7.26 8.16
CA GLN A 125 -12.62 -8.10 7.66
C GLN A 125 -12.47 -8.33 6.16
N LEU A 126 -12.23 -7.27 5.39
CA LEU A 126 -12.05 -7.38 3.94
C LEU A 126 -10.86 -8.29 3.58
N MET A 127 -9.74 -8.21 4.30
CA MET A 127 -8.56 -9.02 4.02
C MET A 127 -8.67 -10.48 4.46
N ARG A 128 -9.41 -10.76 5.53
CA ARG A 128 -9.54 -12.11 6.11
C ARG A 128 -10.65 -12.93 5.44
N SER A 129 -11.78 -12.31 5.17
CA SER A 129 -12.98 -12.99 4.66
C SER A 129 -13.41 -12.55 3.26
N ASN A 130 -12.76 -11.55 2.68
CA ASN A 130 -13.17 -10.87 1.44
C ASN A 130 -14.62 -10.32 1.53
N ARG A 131 -15.06 -9.98 2.72
CA ARG A 131 -16.38 -9.43 3.07
C ARG A 131 -16.20 -8.42 4.20
N VAL A 132 -17.14 -7.49 4.29
CA VAL A 132 -17.28 -6.57 5.41
C VAL A 132 -18.68 -6.74 5.98
N GLU A 133 -18.78 -6.81 7.30
CA GLU A 133 -20.07 -6.88 7.98
C GLU A 133 -20.88 -5.60 7.76
N GLN A 134 -22.18 -5.75 7.56
CA GLN A 134 -23.08 -4.65 7.21
C GLN A 134 -22.98 -3.47 8.20
N PRO A 135 -22.96 -3.66 9.53
CA PRO A 135 -22.88 -2.53 10.46
C PRO A 135 -21.60 -1.69 10.30
N VAL A 136 -20.45 -2.32 10.02
CA VAL A 136 -19.17 -1.63 9.79
C VAL A 136 -19.20 -0.84 8.49
N PHE A 137 -19.74 -1.47 7.44
CA PHE A 137 -19.93 -0.83 6.14
C PHE A 137 -20.83 0.40 6.24
N ASP A 138 -21.99 0.25 6.88
CA ASP A 138 -23.00 1.31 7.01
C ASP A 138 -22.48 2.49 7.85
N ALA A 139 -21.70 2.21 8.90
CA ALA A 139 -21.10 3.24 9.73
C ALA A 139 -20.16 4.14 8.92
N LEU A 140 -19.24 3.55 8.16
CA LEU A 140 -18.31 4.29 7.30
C LEU A 140 -19.03 4.99 6.13
N LEU A 141 -19.98 4.31 5.48
CA LEU A 141 -20.78 4.90 4.41
C LEU A 141 -21.58 6.12 4.87
N LYS A 142 -22.21 6.03 6.03
CA LYS A 142 -23.01 7.13 6.61
C LYS A 142 -22.13 8.33 6.96
N ARG A 143 -20.91 8.08 7.45
CA ARG A 143 -20.01 9.13 7.94
C ARG A 143 -19.28 9.84 6.81
N HIS A 144 -18.81 9.11 5.82
CA HIS A 144 -17.92 9.62 4.78
C HIS A 144 -18.52 9.65 3.36
N GLY A 145 -19.58 8.89 3.12
CA GLY A 145 -20.20 8.78 1.81
C GLY A 145 -19.55 7.75 0.88
N ALA A 146 -20.25 7.48 -0.23
CA ALA A 146 -19.90 6.39 -1.14
C ALA A 146 -18.56 6.61 -1.87
N GLN A 147 -18.31 7.82 -2.35
CA GLN A 147 -17.06 8.13 -3.07
C GLN A 147 -15.85 7.86 -2.16
N TRP A 148 -15.87 8.39 -0.95
CA TRP A 148 -14.79 8.21 0.02
C TRP A 148 -14.52 6.73 0.30
N LEU A 149 -15.58 5.94 0.53
CA LEU A 149 -15.43 4.51 0.82
C LEU A 149 -14.91 3.70 -0.37
N VAL A 150 -15.34 4.04 -1.59
CA VAL A 150 -14.83 3.44 -2.82
C VAL A 150 -13.34 3.77 -3.00
N GLU A 151 -12.95 5.02 -2.80
CA GLU A 151 -11.54 5.45 -2.91
C GLU A 151 -10.66 4.77 -1.85
N LEU A 152 -11.08 4.76 -0.58
CA LEU A 152 -10.36 4.08 0.50
C LEU A 152 -10.15 2.60 0.18
N THR A 153 -11.22 1.92 -0.22
CA THR A 153 -11.18 0.49 -0.54
C THR A 153 -10.25 0.21 -1.71
N THR A 154 -10.37 0.98 -2.78
CA THR A 154 -9.60 0.77 -4.01
C THR A 154 -8.12 1.04 -3.80
N VAL A 155 -7.76 2.15 -3.15
CA VAL A 155 -6.36 2.50 -2.94
C VAL A 155 -5.66 1.53 -1.98
N ALA A 156 -6.33 1.12 -0.91
CA ALA A 156 -5.74 0.14 0.01
C ALA A 156 -5.51 -1.22 -0.67
N ASN A 157 -6.46 -1.68 -1.50
CA ASN A 157 -6.27 -2.89 -2.31
C ASN A 157 -5.19 -2.75 -3.38
N PHE A 158 -4.97 -1.57 -3.95
CA PHE A 158 -3.84 -1.33 -4.85
C PHE A 158 -2.49 -1.63 -4.15
N TYR A 159 -2.31 -1.18 -2.90
CA TYR A 159 -1.10 -1.52 -2.14
C TYR A 159 -1.01 -3.01 -1.79
N VAL A 160 -2.14 -3.68 -1.57
CA VAL A 160 -2.18 -5.15 -1.39
C VAL A 160 -1.74 -5.87 -2.68
N ALA A 161 -2.15 -5.40 -3.85
CA ALA A 161 -1.67 -5.95 -5.12
C ALA A 161 -0.15 -5.80 -5.26
N LEU A 162 0.42 -4.66 -4.85
CA LEU A 162 1.87 -4.47 -4.81
C LEU A 162 2.56 -5.41 -3.81
N CYS A 163 1.92 -5.75 -2.65
CA CYS A 163 2.43 -6.79 -1.75
C CYS A 163 2.51 -8.14 -2.46
N GLY A 164 1.48 -8.51 -3.22
CA GLY A 164 1.49 -9.74 -4.01
C GLY A 164 2.70 -9.82 -4.95
N VAL A 165 3.01 -8.72 -5.64
CA VAL A 165 4.18 -8.65 -6.53
C VAL A 165 5.48 -8.87 -5.75
N VAL A 166 5.75 -8.09 -4.69
CA VAL A 166 7.02 -8.20 -3.96
C VAL A 166 7.18 -9.52 -3.24
N ASN A 167 6.09 -10.09 -2.70
CA ASN A 167 6.12 -11.38 -2.02
C ASN A 167 6.33 -12.54 -3.02
N ALA A 168 5.63 -12.52 -4.17
CA ALA A 168 5.77 -13.56 -5.19
C ALA A 168 7.20 -13.66 -5.74
N PHE A 169 7.90 -12.52 -5.84
CA PHE A 169 9.26 -12.45 -6.39
C PHE A 169 10.37 -12.38 -5.33
N ASP A 170 10.04 -12.53 -4.03
CA ASP A 170 10.99 -12.45 -2.90
C ASP A 170 11.82 -11.16 -2.91
N VAL A 171 11.20 -10.02 -3.17
CA VAL A 171 11.88 -8.74 -3.15
C VAL A 171 12.21 -8.35 -1.71
N ALA A 172 13.49 -8.24 -1.40
CA ALA A 172 13.97 -7.94 -0.05
C ALA A 172 13.55 -6.54 0.41
N VAL A 173 13.12 -6.44 1.67
CA VAL A 173 12.89 -5.15 2.32
C VAL A 173 14.22 -4.38 2.38
N PRO A 174 14.22 -3.07 2.06
CA PRO A 174 15.43 -2.24 2.17
C PRO A 174 16.06 -2.34 3.55
N GLU A 175 17.39 -2.24 3.58
CA GLU A 175 18.13 -2.18 4.85
C GLU A 175 17.64 -1.01 5.70
N GLY A 176 17.48 -1.23 7.01
CA GLY A 176 16.92 -0.24 7.94
C GLY A 176 15.41 0.02 7.79
N GLY A 177 14.73 -0.60 6.84
CA GLY A 177 13.28 -0.47 6.68
C GLY A 177 12.53 -1.05 7.87
N ASP A 178 11.45 -0.35 8.26
CA ASP A 178 10.53 -0.80 9.32
C ASP A 178 9.93 -2.18 8.96
N ARG A 179 9.92 -3.09 9.92
CA ARG A 179 9.46 -4.47 9.71
C ARG A 179 8.54 -4.90 10.84
N PHE A 180 7.66 -5.81 10.54
CA PHE A 180 7.00 -6.61 11.58
C PHE A 180 7.66 -7.99 11.61
N VAL A 181 7.82 -8.53 12.81
CA VAL A 181 8.25 -9.92 13.00
C VAL A 181 7.05 -10.80 12.71
N SER A 182 7.24 -11.81 11.86
CA SER A 182 6.22 -12.83 11.54
C SER A 182 6.01 -13.75 12.73
#